data_001f06ec4e500ab38662106e3462a202
#
_entry.id   001f06ec4e500ab38662106e3462a202
#
_cell.length_a   1.000
_cell.length_b   1.000
_cell.length_c   1.000
_cell.angle_alpha   90.00
_cell.angle_beta   90.00
_cell.angle_gamma   90.00
#
_symmetry.space_group_name_H-M   'P 1'
#
loop_
_entity.id
_entity.type
_entity.pdbx_description
1 polymer ?
#
loop_
_entity_poly.entity_id
_entity_poly.type
_entity_poly.pdbx_seq_one_letter_code
_entity_poly.pdbx_strand_id
1 'polypeptide(L)'
;ITLAERVYNNADLENPIAPSDTVVKLIEFLEQCRKKWGFAKDVYVDNADQATMTELKKYKRLHSCLYNFWDAYKKLTILDRIKLQLGWIQQGCYLVVDECPEHLAELDKYSWKEDKDEPEDRNDHTINANQYAWIPYRSMIGFEEDKQK
;
A
#
# COMPACT_ATOMS: atom_id res chain seq x y z
N ILE A 1 9.18 -0.41 -6.94
CA ILE A 1 9.17 -1.90 -6.84
C ILE A 1 8.37 -2.31 -5.61
N THR A 2 7.42 -3.21 -5.78
CA THR A 2 6.71 -3.87 -4.68
C THR A 2 7.48 -5.12 -4.29
N LEU A 3 7.99 -5.16 -3.06
CA LEU A 3 8.95 -6.16 -2.59
C LEU A 3 8.34 -7.24 -1.69
N ALA A 4 7.26 -6.92 -0.99
CA ALA A 4 6.63 -7.85 -0.05
C ALA A 4 5.16 -7.48 0.14
N GLU A 5 4.37 -8.47 0.53
CA GLU A 5 2.98 -8.28 0.91
C GLU A 5 2.61 -9.19 2.09
N ARG A 6 1.60 -8.79 2.79
CA ARG A 6 0.90 -9.62 3.76
C ARG A 6 -0.58 -9.26 3.77
N VAL A 7 -1.41 -10.23 3.52
CA VAL A 7 -2.86 -10.06 3.40
C VAL A 7 -3.56 -10.91 4.45
N TYR A 8 -4.49 -10.29 5.17
CA TYR A 8 -5.39 -10.96 6.11
C TYR A 8 -6.82 -10.74 5.66
N ASN A 9 -7.53 -11.81 5.40
CA ASN A 9 -8.95 -11.74 5.06
C ASN A 9 -9.79 -12.04 6.30
N ASN A 10 -10.45 -11.02 6.85
CA ASN A 10 -11.30 -11.17 8.03
C ASN A 10 -12.48 -12.12 7.82
N ALA A 11 -12.92 -12.32 6.57
CA ALA A 11 -13.97 -13.29 6.25
C ALA A 11 -13.54 -14.75 6.49
N ASP A 12 -12.25 -15.03 6.44
CA ASP A 12 -11.67 -16.36 6.66
C ASP A 12 -11.27 -16.58 8.13
N LEU A 13 -11.44 -15.59 9.00
CA LEU A 13 -11.10 -15.63 10.40
C LEU A 13 -12.37 -15.88 11.25
N GLU A 14 -12.25 -16.71 12.28
CA GLU A 14 -13.30 -16.94 13.26
C GLU A 14 -13.68 -15.64 14.00
N ASN A 15 -12.66 -14.83 14.32
CA ASN A 15 -12.84 -13.49 14.89
C ASN A 15 -12.05 -12.45 14.10
N PRO A 16 -12.59 -11.24 13.85
CA PRO A 16 -11.84 -10.14 13.25
C PRO A 16 -10.59 -9.78 14.07
N ILE A 17 -9.53 -9.36 13.38
CA ILE A 17 -8.28 -8.91 14.03
C ILE A 17 -8.56 -7.60 14.75
N ALA A 18 -8.28 -7.55 16.05
CA ALA A 18 -8.39 -6.31 16.82
C ALA A 18 -7.30 -5.30 16.41
N PRO A 19 -7.55 -3.97 16.52
CA PRO A 19 -6.55 -2.95 16.18
C PRO A 19 -5.20 -3.13 16.86
N SER A 20 -5.18 -3.52 18.15
CA SER A 20 -3.94 -3.81 18.87
C SER A 20 -3.16 -4.98 18.29
N ASP A 21 -3.86 -6.03 17.85
CA ASP A 21 -3.25 -7.21 17.21
C ASP A 21 -2.75 -6.86 15.79
N THR A 22 -3.46 -5.98 15.09
CA THR A 22 -3.04 -5.47 13.78
C THR A 22 -1.69 -4.76 13.90
N VAL A 23 -1.49 -3.97 14.93
CA VAL A 23 -0.20 -3.29 15.18
C VAL A 23 0.93 -4.30 15.36
N VAL A 24 0.73 -5.33 16.18
CA VAL A 24 1.75 -6.38 16.40
C VAL A 24 2.10 -7.06 15.08
N LYS A 25 1.10 -7.45 14.29
CA LYS A 25 1.29 -8.10 12.98
C LYS A 25 2.02 -7.20 11.98
N LEU A 26 1.69 -5.91 11.97
CA LEU A 26 2.37 -4.93 11.12
C LEU A 26 3.84 -4.78 11.48
N ILE A 27 4.15 -4.62 12.76
CA ILE A 27 5.53 -4.49 13.23
C ILE A 27 6.34 -5.75 12.93
N GLU A 28 5.79 -6.93 13.15
CA GLU A 28 6.43 -8.19 12.77
C GLU A 28 6.74 -8.24 11.26
N PHE A 29 5.80 -7.84 10.43
CA PHE A 29 5.99 -7.79 8.98
C PHE A 29 7.08 -6.79 8.58
N LEU A 30 7.07 -5.59 9.14
CA LEU A 30 8.09 -4.57 8.88
C LEU A 30 9.49 -5.03 9.31
N GLU A 31 9.61 -5.72 10.44
CA GLU A 31 10.89 -6.28 10.90
C GLU A 31 11.37 -7.43 10.00
N GLN A 32 10.48 -8.27 9.49
CA GLN A 32 10.82 -9.28 8.48
C GLN A 32 11.32 -8.63 7.18
N CYS A 33 10.64 -7.59 6.71
CA CYS A 33 11.06 -6.83 5.54
C CYS A 33 12.41 -6.15 5.75
N ARG A 34 12.65 -5.60 6.94
CA ARG A 34 13.92 -4.98 7.30
C ARG A 34 15.09 -5.94 7.17
N LYS A 35 14.93 -7.18 7.62
CA LYS A 35 15.99 -8.21 7.54
C LYS A 35 16.31 -8.60 6.10
N LYS A 36 15.32 -8.60 5.21
CA LYS A 36 15.47 -9.06 3.83
C LYS A 36 15.77 -7.93 2.85
N TRP A 37 15.12 -6.79 2.98
CA TRP A 37 15.10 -5.72 1.98
C TRP A 37 15.66 -4.39 2.47
N GLY A 38 15.72 -4.17 3.77
CA GLY A 38 16.14 -2.92 4.36
C GLY A 38 15.03 -2.20 5.12
N PHE A 39 15.36 -1.06 5.70
CA PHE A 39 14.50 -0.31 6.57
C PHE A 39 13.52 0.58 5.80
N ALA A 40 12.22 0.38 6.02
CA ALA A 40 11.15 1.23 5.50
C ALA A 40 10.76 2.27 6.56
N LYS A 41 11.23 3.49 6.42
CA LYS A 41 11.03 4.56 7.40
C LYS A 41 9.58 4.99 7.54
N ASP A 42 8.87 5.15 6.43
CA ASP A 42 7.54 5.73 6.37
C ASP A 42 6.49 4.65 6.07
N VAL A 43 5.42 4.65 6.85
CA VAL A 43 4.30 3.73 6.73
C VAL A 43 3.02 4.55 6.54
N TYR A 44 2.33 4.32 5.44
CA TYR A 44 1.09 5.02 5.11
C TYR A 44 -0.11 4.14 5.40
N VAL A 45 -1.02 4.64 6.22
CA VAL A 45 -2.17 3.90 6.75
C VAL A 45 -3.46 4.54 6.24
N ASP A 46 -4.41 3.71 5.80
CA ASP A 46 -5.72 4.21 5.41
C ASP A 46 -6.40 4.91 6.59
N ASN A 47 -6.71 6.19 6.43
CA ASN A 47 -7.30 7.00 7.48
C ASN A 47 -8.77 6.66 7.79
N ALA A 48 -9.39 5.76 7.04
CA ALA A 48 -10.68 5.17 7.41
C ALA A 48 -10.57 4.28 8.66
N ASP A 49 -9.38 3.73 8.93
CA ASP A 49 -9.09 2.92 10.10
C ASP A 49 -8.41 3.76 11.20
N GLN A 50 -9.17 4.65 11.83
CA GLN A 50 -8.67 5.51 12.90
C GLN A 50 -8.31 4.72 14.18
N ALA A 51 -8.95 3.59 14.42
CA ALA A 51 -8.64 2.74 15.57
C ALA A 51 -7.23 2.17 15.47
N THR A 52 -6.86 1.63 14.32
CA THR A 52 -5.49 1.15 14.06
C THR A 52 -4.48 2.28 14.11
N MET A 53 -4.78 3.45 13.54
CA MET A 53 -3.88 4.60 13.59
C MET A 53 -3.64 5.04 15.05
N THR A 54 -4.66 5.08 15.88
CA THR A 54 -4.55 5.41 17.31
C THR A 54 -3.64 4.43 18.04
N GLU A 55 -3.80 3.14 17.80
CA GLU A 55 -2.95 2.09 18.39
C GLU A 55 -1.49 2.19 17.88
N LEU A 56 -1.26 2.52 16.61
CA LEU A 56 0.08 2.74 16.06
C LEU A 56 0.79 3.94 16.73
N LYS A 57 0.08 5.04 16.92
CA LYS A 57 0.61 6.21 17.62
C LYS A 57 0.92 5.91 19.09
N LYS A 58 0.08 5.12 19.74
CA LYS A 58 0.31 4.63 21.10
C LYS A 58 1.55 3.74 21.17
N TYR A 59 1.69 2.79 20.25
CA TYR A 59 2.86 1.95 20.13
C TYR A 59 4.14 2.77 19.98
N LYS A 60 4.12 3.76 19.09
CA LYS A 60 5.26 4.65 18.86
C LYS A 60 5.70 5.41 20.12
N ARG A 61 4.74 5.83 20.96
CA ARG A 61 5.05 6.52 22.23
C ARG A 61 5.62 5.60 23.30
N LEU A 62 5.17 4.34 23.33
CA LEU A 62 5.53 3.36 24.36
C LEU A 62 6.82 2.61 24.04
N HIS A 63 7.20 2.56 22.79
CA HIS A 63 8.39 1.85 22.30
C HIS A 63 9.26 2.82 21.51
N SER A 64 10.58 2.63 21.55
CA SER A 64 11.52 3.41 20.73
C SER A 64 11.39 3.03 19.24
N CYS A 65 10.25 3.36 18.65
CA CYS A 65 9.86 2.99 17.31
C CYS A 65 10.45 3.98 16.30
N LEU A 66 11.21 3.48 15.34
CA LEU A 66 11.84 4.28 14.28
C LEU A 66 10.94 4.50 13.06
N TYR A 67 9.83 3.76 12.96
CA TYR A 67 8.86 3.92 11.89
C TYR A 67 8.01 5.17 12.09
N ASN A 68 7.74 5.90 11.01
CA ASN A 68 6.79 6.99 11.00
C ASN A 68 5.48 6.51 10.39
N PHE A 69 4.36 6.81 11.06
CA PHE A 69 3.02 6.44 10.61
C PHE A 69 2.28 7.68 10.12
N TRP A 70 1.85 7.66 8.87
CA TRP A 70 1.18 8.76 8.20
C TRP A 70 -0.20 8.35 7.71
N ASP A 71 -1.14 9.29 7.74
CA ASP A 71 -2.42 9.09 7.05
C ASP A 71 -2.19 9.03 5.53
N ALA A 72 -2.87 8.09 4.88
CA ALA A 72 -2.84 7.99 3.43
C ALA A 72 -3.38 9.26 2.77
N TYR A 73 -2.69 9.75 1.75
CA TYR A 73 -3.12 10.91 0.98
C TYR A 73 -4.24 10.51 0.01
N LYS A 74 -5.44 11.07 0.19
CA LYS A 74 -6.64 10.72 -0.59
C LYS A 74 -7.17 11.84 -1.49
N LYS A 75 -6.44 12.94 -1.62
CA LYS A 75 -6.88 14.06 -2.49
C LYS A 75 -6.69 13.79 -3.98
N LEU A 76 -5.89 12.79 -4.33
CA LEU A 76 -5.78 12.32 -5.71
C LEU A 76 -6.94 11.38 -6.01
N THR A 77 -7.69 11.64 -7.07
CA THR A 77 -8.84 10.80 -7.43
C THR A 77 -8.41 9.38 -7.81
N ILE A 78 -9.32 8.42 -7.67
CA ILE A 78 -9.07 7.03 -8.07
C ILE A 78 -8.67 6.96 -9.54
N LEU A 79 -9.33 7.70 -10.41
CA LEU A 79 -9.03 7.75 -11.84
C LEU A 79 -7.61 8.27 -12.10
N ASP A 80 -7.20 9.34 -11.42
CA ASP A 80 -5.85 9.91 -11.58
C ASP A 80 -4.77 8.95 -11.08
N ARG A 81 -5.02 8.23 -9.98
CA ARG A 81 -4.12 7.19 -9.48
C ARG A 81 -3.93 6.06 -10.48
N ILE A 82 -5.01 5.61 -11.08
CA ILE A 82 -4.98 4.56 -12.11
C ILE A 82 -4.21 5.01 -13.34
N LYS A 83 -4.44 6.24 -13.82
CA LYS A 83 -3.72 6.79 -14.97
C LYS A 83 -2.22 6.85 -14.73
N LEU A 84 -1.79 7.31 -13.55
CA LEU A 84 -0.37 7.32 -13.17
C LEU A 84 0.21 5.90 -13.15
N GLN A 85 -0.47 4.97 -12.50
CA GLN A 85 -0.04 3.57 -12.40
C GLN A 85 0.08 2.91 -13.77
N LEU A 86 -0.90 3.09 -14.65
CA LEU A 86 -0.85 2.57 -16.01
C LEU A 86 0.30 3.17 -16.81
N GLY A 87 0.55 4.47 -16.67
CA GLY A 87 1.69 5.13 -17.30
C GLY A 87 3.02 4.50 -16.86
N TRP A 88 3.20 4.24 -15.57
CA TRP A 88 4.42 3.60 -15.05
C TRP A 88 4.56 2.15 -15.47
N ILE A 89 3.45 1.40 -15.56
CA ILE A 89 3.46 0.03 -16.10
C ILE A 89 3.92 0.04 -17.54
N GLN A 90 3.39 0.94 -18.37
CA GLN A 90 3.75 1.07 -19.77
C GLN A 90 5.23 1.46 -19.97
N GLN A 91 5.77 2.28 -19.08
CA GLN A 91 7.17 2.70 -19.08
C GLN A 91 8.13 1.67 -18.47
N GLY A 92 7.62 0.57 -17.93
CA GLY A 92 8.43 -0.43 -17.23
C GLY A 92 8.96 0.03 -15.87
N CYS A 93 8.36 1.07 -15.29
CA CYS A 93 8.73 1.61 -13.98
C CYS A 93 7.99 0.96 -12.81
N TYR A 94 6.93 0.20 -13.08
CA TYR A 94 6.14 -0.48 -12.06
C TYR A 94 6.51 -1.97 -12.01
N LEU A 95 7.19 -2.35 -10.95
CA LEU A 95 7.74 -3.69 -10.80
C LEU A 95 7.18 -4.35 -9.53
N VAL A 96 6.83 -5.61 -9.61
CA VAL A 96 6.33 -6.44 -8.51
C VAL A 96 7.12 -7.75 -8.49
N VAL A 97 7.64 -8.14 -7.34
CA VAL A 97 8.34 -9.42 -7.21
C VAL A 97 7.35 -10.59 -7.14
N ASP A 98 7.79 -11.77 -7.52
CA ASP A 98 6.95 -12.99 -7.53
C ASP A 98 6.44 -13.40 -6.13
N GLU A 99 7.08 -12.91 -5.08
CA GLU A 99 6.67 -13.14 -3.69
C GLU A 99 5.44 -12.32 -3.25
N CYS A 100 4.83 -11.56 -4.18
CA CYS A 100 3.60 -10.80 -3.96
C CYS A 100 2.44 -11.38 -4.80
N PRO A 101 2.01 -12.63 -4.57
CA PRO A 101 1.02 -13.29 -5.41
C PRO A 101 -0.37 -12.65 -5.34
N GLU A 102 -0.77 -12.12 -4.18
CA GLU A 102 -2.08 -11.48 -4.02
C GLU A 102 -2.15 -10.17 -4.83
N HIS A 103 -1.10 -9.36 -4.78
CA HIS A 103 -1.02 -8.12 -5.57
C HIS A 103 -1.03 -8.41 -7.08
N LEU A 104 -0.27 -9.39 -7.53
CA LEU A 104 -0.26 -9.82 -8.92
C LEU A 104 -1.64 -10.31 -9.37
N ALA A 105 -2.33 -11.11 -8.53
CA ALA A 105 -3.67 -11.60 -8.82
C ALA A 105 -4.71 -10.46 -8.87
N GLU A 106 -4.59 -9.45 -8.00
CA GLU A 106 -5.47 -8.27 -8.04
C GLU A 106 -5.24 -7.43 -9.29
N LEU A 107 -3.99 -7.24 -9.72
CA LEU A 107 -3.68 -6.53 -10.97
C LEU A 107 -4.32 -7.21 -12.18
N ASP A 108 -4.34 -8.55 -12.23
CA ASP A 108 -4.98 -9.31 -13.30
C ASP A 108 -6.51 -9.20 -13.30
N LYS A 109 -7.12 -9.00 -12.13
CA LYS A 109 -8.58 -8.98 -11.96
C LYS A 109 -9.15 -7.57 -11.83
N TYR A 110 -8.31 -6.54 -11.78
CA TYR A 110 -8.75 -5.16 -11.59
C TYR A 110 -9.62 -4.72 -12.77
N SER A 111 -10.88 -4.42 -12.51
CA SER A 111 -11.87 -4.14 -13.55
C SER A 111 -12.67 -2.87 -13.24
N TRP A 112 -13.28 -2.32 -14.28
CA TRP A 112 -14.14 -1.14 -14.18
C TRP A 112 -15.57 -1.54 -13.84
N LYS A 113 -16.28 -0.66 -13.13
CA LYS A 113 -17.73 -0.77 -12.96
C LYS A 113 -18.40 -0.53 -14.32
N GLU A 114 -19.44 -1.31 -14.59
CA GLU A 114 -20.27 -1.08 -15.78
C GLU A 114 -20.84 0.36 -15.76
N ASP A 115 -20.77 1.03 -16.90
CA ASP A 115 -21.31 2.38 -17.15
C ASP A 115 -20.74 3.49 -16.24
N LYS A 116 -19.57 3.29 -15.60
CA LYS A 116 -18.91 4.29 -14.76
C LYS A 116 -17.40 4.34 -15.02
N ASP A 117 -16.83 5.53 -14.93
CA ASP A 117 -15.39 5.75 -15.00
C ASP A 117 -14.71 5.49 -13.64
N GLU A 118 -15.09 4.42 -12.97
CA GLU A 118 -14.50 4.00 -11.71
C GLU A 118 -14.36 2.47 -11.66
N PRO A 119 -13.33 1.95 -10.98
CA PRO A 119 -13.14 0.51 -10.87
C PRO A 119 -14.21 -0.13 -9.97
N GLU A 120 -14.41 -1.42 -10.15
CA GLU A 120 -15.22 -2.20 -9.21
C GLU A 120 -14.57 -2.20 -7.82
N ASP A 121 -15.42 -2.10 -6.79
CA ASP A 121 -15.02 -2.09 -5.38
C ASP A 121 -14.80 -3.53 -4.87
N ARG A 122 -13.88 -4.22 -5.51
CA ARG A 122 -13.45 -5.59 -5.15
C ARG A 122 -12.11 -5.94 -5.81
N ASN A 123 -11.38 -6.85 -5.21
CA ASN A 123 -10.05 -7.28 -5.70
C ASN A 123 -9.07 -6.10 -5.87
N ASP A 124 -9.11 -5.11 -4.95
CA ASP A 124 -8.35 -3.87 -5.05
C ASP A 124 -7.60 -3.48 -3.76
N HIS A 125 -7.62 -4.34 -2.73
CA HIS A 125 -7.05 -4.02 -1.42
C HIS A 125 -5.55 -3.81 -1.45
N THR A 126 -4.80 -4.69 -2.12
CA THR A 126 -3.36 -4.54 -2.26
C THR A 126 -3.00 -3.43 -3.23
N ILE A 127 -3.82 -3.19 -4.26
CA ILE A 127 -3.67 -2.09 -5.20
C ILE A 127 -3.79 -0.75 -4.48
N ASN A 128 -4.83 -0.57 -3.69
CA ASN A 128 -5.03 0.65 -2.89
C ASN A 128 -3.90 0.86 -1.88
N ALA A 129 -3.51 -0.18 -1.15
CA ALA A 129 -2.41 -0.12 -0.20
C ALA A 129 -1.08 0.29 -0.87
N ASN A 130 -0.78 -0.28 -2.02
CA ASN A 130 0.39 0.05 -2.80
C ASN A 130 0.36 1.50 -3.29
N GLN A 131 -0.80 1.97 -3.77
CA GLN A 131 -0.98 3.36 -4.20
C GLN A 131 -0.73 4.35 -3.06
N TYR A 132 -1.19 4.07 -1.85
CA TYR A 132 -0.92 4.93 -0.69
C TYR A 132 0.57 5.07 -0.40
N ALA A 133 1.35 4.05 -0.67
CA ALA A 133 2.80 4.09 -0.48
C ALA A 133 3.52 4.95 -1.52
N TRP A 134 3.11 4.93 -2.80
CA TRP A 134 3.83 5.65 -3.85
C TRP A 134 3.28 7.06 -4.15
N ILE A 135 2.02 7.37 -3.84
CA ILE A 135 1.43 8.70 -4.09
C ILE A 135 2.28 9.85 -3.54
N PRO A 136 2.83 9.79 -2.30
CA PRO A 136 3.68 10.88 -1.79
C PRO A 136 4.94 11.13 -2.62
N TYR A 137 5.40 10.13 -3.35
CA TYR A 137 6.63 10.18 -4.14
C TYR A 137 6.38 10.30 -5.64
N ARG A 138 5.14 10.51 -6.07
CA ARG A 138 4.74 10.50 -7.48
C ARG A 138 5.50 11.49 -8.35
N SER A 139 5.89 12.61 -7.79
CA SER A 139 6.69 13.62 -8.51
C SER A 139 8.15 13.21 -8.75
N MET A 140 8.59 12.12 -8.11
CA MET A 140 9.96 11.61 -8.22
C MET A 140 10.05 10.39 -9.15
N ILE A 141 8.91 9.84 -9.55
CA ILE A 141 8.82 8.64 -10.37
C ILE A 141 8.72 9.04 -11.84
N GLY A 142 9.55 8.44 -12.68
CA GLY A 142 9.50 8.64 -14.14
C GLY A 142 10.20 9.91 -14.66
N PHE A 143 10.89 10.67 -13.81
CA PHE A 143 11.54 11.93 -14.21
C PHE A 143 12.90 11.79 -14.91
N GLU A 144 13.45 10.59 -15.05
CA GLU A 144 14.77 10.44 -15.68
C GLU A 144 14.74 10.65 -17.20
N GLU A 145 13.60 10.49 -17.85
CA GLU A 145 13.48 10.66 -19.30
C GLU A 145 13.40 12.11 -19.76
N ASP A 146 12.90 13.03 -18.94
CA ASP A 146 12.76 14.43 -19.29
C ASP A 146 14.06 15.25 -19.19
N LYS A 147 15.12 14.67 -18.63
CA LYS A 147 16.43 15.33 -18.54
C LYS A 147 17.29 15.16 -19.78
N GLN A 148 16.85 14.39 -20.77
CA GLN A 148 17.56 14.17 -22.03
C GLN A 148 16.93 14.86 -23.25
N LYS A 149 15.96 15.72 -23.01
CA LYS A 149 15.39 16.52 -24.11
C LYS A 149 15.83 17.99 -24.04
#